data_ba815003822b5098615981e5103b0a92
#
_entry.id   ba815003822b5098615981e5103b0a92
#
_cell.length_a   1.000
_cell.length_b   1.000
_cell.length_c   1.000
_cell.angle_alpha   90.00
_cell.angle_beta   90.00
_cell.angle_gamma   90.00
#
_symmetry.space_group_name_H-M   'P 1'
#
loop_
_entity.id
_entity.type
_entity.pdbx_description
1 polymer ?
#
loop_
_entity_poly.entity_id
_entity_poly.type
_entity_poly.pdbx_seq_one_letter_code
_entity_poly.pdbx_strand_id
1 'polypeptide(L)'
;MFEIRFFATGAGRSQATEFLDSLPVRDRAQIVADITALRDHGLQAPISMRSIKGKPNRGLFEIRTGGFRTLFCQKAGVVWVLHVCKKQDQDAGIEAARARMKKLS
;
A
#
# COMPACT_ATOMS: atom_id res chain seq x y z
N MET A 1 4.99 1.28 16.94
CA MET A 1 4.05 2.01 16.06
C MET A 1 4.82 2.70 14.96
N PHE A 2 4.32 2.62 13.75
CA PHE A 2 4.93 3.22 12.58
C PHE A 2 4.17 4.47 12.14
N GLU A 3 4.86 5.35 11.45
CA GLU A 3 4.20 6.45 10.77
C GLU A 3 3.68 5.93 9.42
N ILE A 4 2.46 6.32 9.04
CA ILE A 4 1.89 5.98 7.73
C ILE A 4 1.94 7.23 6.85
N ARG A 5 2.49 7.09 5.66
CA ARG A 5 2.44 8.13 4.64
C ARG A 5 1.95 7.55 3.33
N PHE A 6 1.18 8.34 2.61
CA PHE A 6 0.73 7.97 1.27
C PHE A 6 1.64 8.64 0.25
N PHE A 7 2.18 7.84 -0.66
CA PHE A 7 3.02 8.40 -1.72
C PHE A 7 2.22 9.41 -2.54
N ALA A 8 2.80 10.59 -2.74
CA ALA A 8 2.20 11.64 -3.55
C ALA A 8 3.20 12.11 -4.60
N THR A 9 2.69 12.55 -5.75
CA THR A 9 3.50 13.15 -6.80
C THR A 9 3.98 14.54 -6.39
N GLY A 10 4.88 15.14 -7.19
CA GLY A 10 5.32 16.51 -6.96
C GLY A 10 4.17 17.52 -7.01
N ALA A 11 3.06 17.19 -7.67
CA ALA A 11 1.85 18.01 -7.68
C ALA A 11 0.93 17.75 -6.49
N GLY A 12 1.34 16.90 -5.55
CA GLY A 12 0.57 16.59 -4.36
C GLY A 12 -0.54 15.56 -4.56
N ARG A 13 -0.56 14.85 -5.68
CA ARG A 13 -1.61 13.86 -5.96
C ARG A 13 -1.18 12.48 -5.48
N SER A 14 -2.08 11.82 -4.74
CA SER A 14 -1.89 10.47 -4.25
C SER A 14 -2.89 9.52 -4.91
N GLN A 15 -2.40 8.57 -5.67
CA GLN A 15 -3.24 7.55 -6.29
C GLN A 15 -4.03 6.78 -5.23
N ALA A 16 -3.35 6.40 -4.15
CA ALA A 16 -3.99 5.63 -3.08
C ALA A 16 -5.15 6.40 -2.45
N THR A 17 -4.95 7.67 -2.13
CA THR A 17 -6.00 8.50 -1.56
C THR A 17 -7.17 8.67 -2.54
N GLU A 18 -6.87 8.95 -3.80
CA GLU A 18 -7.91 9.12 -4.82
C GLU A 18 -8.70 7.83 -5.03
N PHE A 19 -8.01 6.69 -5.06
CA PHE A 19 -8.67 5.40 -5.19
C PHE A 19 -9.59 5.12 -4.00
N LEU A 20 -9.09 5.32 -2.79
CA LEU A 20 -9.89 5.10 -1.58
C LEU A 20 -11.12 6.00 -1.55
N ASP A 21 -10.98 7.26 -1.94
CA ASP A 21 -12.09 8.21 -1.97
C ASP A 21 -13.15 7.82 -2.99
N SER A 22 -12.80 7.06 -4.02
CA SER A 22 -13.74 6.61 -5.05
C SER A 22 -14.56 5.38 -4.62
N LEU A 23 -14.19 4.72 -3.52
CA LEU A 23 -14.82 3.47 -3.09
C LEU A 23 -16.03 3.72 -2.21
N PRO A 24 -16.98 2.75 -2.21
CA PRO A 24 -18.03 2.74 -1.19
C PRO A 24 -17.43 2.77 0.21
N VAL A 25 -18.14 3.37 1.16
CA VAL A 25 -17.66 3.58 2.53
C VAL A 25 -17.21 2.27 3.17
N ARG A 26 -17.97 1.17 2.97
CA ARG A 26 -17.63 -0.12 3.56
C ARG A 26 -16.27 -0.63 3.07
N ASP A 27 -16.04 -0.58 1.76
CA ASP A 27 -14.79 -1.07 1.18
C ASP A 27 -13.61 -0.24 1.64
N ARG A 28 -13.77 1.08 1.62
CA ARG A 28 -12.74 1.99 2.10
C ARG A 28 -12.40 1.74 3.57
N ALA A 29 -13.41 1.55 4.41
CA ALA A 29 -13.21 1.31 5.84
C ALA A 29 -12.41 0.03 6.10
N GLN A 30 -12.66 -1.04 5.33
CA GLN A 30 -11.93 -2.29 5.49
C GLN A 30 -10.45 -2.13 5.12
N ILE A 31 -10.16 -1.42 4.03
CA ILE A 31 -8.78 -1.17 3.62
C ILE A 31 -8.07 -0.30 4.65
N VAL A 32 -8.72 0.76 5.11
CA VAL A 32 -8.15 1.67 6.12
C VAL A 32 -7.90 0.93 7.43
N ALA A 33 -8.79 0.01 7.83
CA ALA A 33 -8.59 -0.80 9.03
C ALA A 33 -7.32 -1.65 8.93
N ASP A 34 -7.06 -2.25 7.77
CA ASP A 34 -5.84 -3.03 7.58
C ASP A 34 -4.58 -2.16 7.60
N ILE A 35 -4.64 -0.98 6.99
CA ILE A 35 -3.53 -0.03 7.04
C ILE A 35 -3.27 0.43 8.48
N THR A 36 -4.32 0.66 9.24
CA THR A 36 -4.23 1.05 10.66
C THR A 36 -3.57 -0.07 11.47
N ALA A 37 -3.93 -1.33 11.23
CA ALA A 37 -3.31 -2.47 11.90
C ALA A 37 -1.82 -2.53 11.57
N LEU A 38 -1.44 -2.26 10.33
CA LEU A 38 -0.06 -2.21 9.93
C LEU A 38 0.69 -1.09 10.66
N ARG A 39 0.07 0.09 10.82
CA ARG A 39 0.66 1.19 11.59
C ARG A 39 0.95 0.76 13.03
N ASP A 40 0.02 0.05 13.65
CA ASP A 40 0.10 -0.28 15.08
C ASP A 40 1.01 -1.48 15.35
N HIS A 41 1.11 -2.43 14.43
CA HIS A 41 1.78 -3.71 14.66
C HIS A 41 2.90 -4.00 13.65
N GLY A 42 3.09 -3.18 12.65
CA GLY A 42 4.12 -3.41 11.63
C GLY A 42 3.90 -4.70 10.87
N LEU A 43 4.98 -5.37 10.51
CA LEU A 43 4.91 -6.62 9.74
C LEU A 43 4.34 -7.79 10.55
N GLN A 44 4.06 -7.59 11.84
CA GLN A 44 3.40 -8.59 12.68
C GLN A 44 1.89 -8.36 12.80
N ALA A 45 1.35 -7.41 12.04
CA ALA A 45 -0.08 -7.11 12.06
C ALA A 45 -0.89 -8.35 11.66
N PRO A 46 -2.05 -8.60 12.33
CA PRO A 46 -2.89 -9.77 12.03
C PRO A 46 -3.75 -9.52 10.78
N ILE A 47 -3.10 -9.25 9.67
CA ILE A 47 -3.73 -8.98 8.38
C ILE A 47 -3.12 -9.89 7.31
N SER A 48 -3.84 -10.05 6.20
CA SER A 48 -3.33 -10.84 5.08
C SER A 48 -2.30 -10.05 4.31
N MET A 49 -1.03 -10.43 4.43
CA MET A 49 0.08 -9.64 3.91
C MET A 49 1.17 -10.57 3.40
N ARG A 50 1.85 -10.16 2.33
CA ARG A 50 2.98 -10.92 1.79
C ARG A 50 4.01 -9.99 1.15
N SER A 51 5.25 -10.44 1.07
CA SER A 51 6.26 -9.76 0.26
C SER A 51 6.06 -10.12 -1.21
N ILE A 52 6.34 -9.17 -2.09
CA ILE A 52 6.25 -9.40 -3.53
C ILE A 52 7.57 -10.01 -4.01
N LYS A 53 7.47 -11.13 -4.74
CA LYS A 53 8.65 -11.86 -5.21
C LYS A 53 9.36 -11.13 -6.35
N GLY A 54 10.65 -11.42 -6.49
CA GLY A 54 11.49 -10.90 -7.56
C GLY A 54 12.44 -9.79 -7.08
N LYS A 55 13.67 -9.79 -7.62
CA LYS A 55 14.67 -8.81 -7.20
C LYS A 55 14.22 -7.36 -7.36
N PRO A 56 13.56 -6.97 -8.47
CA PRO A 56 13.09 -5.59 -8.62
C PRO A 56 12.08 -5.17 -7.57
N ASN A 57 11.43 -6.13 -6.91
CA ASN A 57 10.37 -5.89 -5.93
C ASN A 57 10.86 -6.02 -4.49
N ARG A 58 12.17 -6.12 -4.27
CA ARG A 58 12.70 -6.27 -2.92
C ARG A 58 12.26 -5.10 -2.04
N GLY A 59 11.64 -5.42 -0.90
CA GLY A 59 11.12 -4.43 0.02
C GLY A 59 9.69 -4.01 -0.26
N LEU A 60 9.07 -4.54 -1.30
CA LEU A 60 7.68 -4.25 -1.65
C LEU A 60 6.78 -5.33 -1.05
N PHE A 61 5.72 -4.90 -0.36
CA PHE A 61 4.75 -5.78 0.30
C PHE A 61 3.35 -5.48 -0.21
N GLU A 62 2.46 -6.43 -0.01
CA GLU A 62 1.06 -6.33 -0.41
C GLU A 62 0.15 -6.73 0.74
N ILE A 63 -0.86 -5.90 1.01
CA ILE A 63 -1.97 -6.27 1.89
C ILE A 63 -3.13 -6.70 1.01
N ARG A 64 -3.74 -7.84 1.34
CA ARG A 64 -4.95 -8.32 0.69
C ARG A 64 -6.14 -8.01 1.58
N THR A 65 -7.03 -7.15 1.11
CA THR A 65 -8.27 -6.80 1.80
C THR A 65 -9.42 -7.17 0.87
N GLY A 66 -9.92 -8.41 1.01
CA GLY A 66 -10.94 -8.92 0.08
C GLY A 66 -10.46 -8.83 -1.37
N GLY A 67 -11.22 -8.17 -2.21
CA GLY A 67 -10.90 -7.97 -3.62
C GLY A 67 -9.95 -6.81 -3.90
N PHE A 68 -9.33 -6.24 -2.87
CA PHE A 68 -8.43 -5.09 -3.01
C PHE A 68 -7.01 -5.43 -2.62
N ARG A 69 -6.06 -4.68 -3.18
CA ARG A 69 -4.64 -4.85 -2.91
C ARG A 69 -4.02 -3.50 -2.56
N THR A 70 -3.28 -3.45 -1.45
CA THR A 70 -2.54 -2.27 -1.02
C THR A 70 -1.06 -2.60 -1.08
N LEU A 71 -0.32 -1.88 -1.91
CA LEU A 71 1.12 -2.06 -2.08
C LEU A 71 1.85 -1.04 -1.21
N PHE A 72 2.79 -1.51 -0.40
CA PHE A 72 3.52 -0.63 0.51
C PHE A 72 4.97 -1.08 0.67
N CYS A 73 5.78 -0.17 1.17
CA CYS A 73 7.13 -0.49 1.65
C CYS A 73 7.34 0.20 2.99
N GLN A 74 8.36 -0.27 3.71
CA GLN A 74 8.74 0.30 5.00
C GLN A 74 10.15 0.86 4.89
N LYS A 75 10.32 2.10 5.34
CA LYS A 75 11.60 2.78 5.23
C LYS A 75 11.77 3.72 6.42
N ALA A 76 12.83 3.49 7.21
CA ALA A 76 13.18 4.36 8.33
C ALA A 76 12.00 4.61 9.28
N GLY A 77 11.27 3.56 9.64
CA GLY A 77 10.12 3.66 10.56
C GLY A 77 8.85 4.20 9.94
N VAL A 78 8.87 4.46 8.65
CA VAL A 78 7.70 4.96 7.91
C VAL A 78 7.17 3.85 7.00
N VAL A 79 5.87 3.62 7.05
CA VAL A 79 5.18 2.77 6.09
C VAL A 79 4.66 3.68 4.98
N TRP A 80 5.16 3.46 3.77
CA TRP A 80 4.75 4.21 2.59
C TRP A 80 3.71 3.40 1.82
N VAL A 81 2.47 3.88 1.79
CA VAL A 81 1.43 3.31 0.93
C VAL A 81 1.67 3.84 -0.47
N LEU A 82 2.04 2.94 -1.38
CA LEU A 82 2.49 3.30 -2.72
C LEU A 82 1.38 3.22 -3.76
N HIS A 83 0.42 2.30 -3.57
CA HIS A 83 -0.63 2.08 -4.56
C HIS A 83 -1.75 1.25 -3.94
N VAL A 84 -2.99 1.55 -4.29
CA VAL A 84 -4.15 0.73 -3.91
C VAL A 84 -4.94 0.44 -5.19
N CYS A 85 -5.34 -0.82 -5.36
CA CYS A 85 -6.06 -1.21 -6.57
C CYS A 85 -6.94 -2.43 -6.31
N LYS A 86 -7.73 -2.79 -7.32
CA LYS A 86 -8.50 -4.02 -7.32
C LYS A 86 -7.58 -5.21 -7.64
N LYS A 87 -7.99 -6.39 -7.21
CA LYS A 87 -7.24 -7.63 -7.44
C LYS A 87 -6.90 -7.84 -8.92
N GLN A 88 -7.85 -7.57 -9.82
CA GLN A 88 -7.62 -7.78 -11.26
C GLN A 88 -6.59 -6.82 -11.85
N ASP A 89 -6.27 -5.73 -11.17
CA ASP A 89 -5.29 -4.74 -11.60
C ASP A 89 -3.94 -4.89 -10.86
N GLN A 90 -3.75 -6.03 -10.21
CA GLN A 90 -2.60 -6.26 -9.32
C GLN A 90 -1.25 -6.14 -10.03
N ASP A 91 -1.11 -6.69 -11.23
CA ASP A 91 0.17 -6.68 -11.93
C ASP A 91 0.59 -5.25 -12.29
N ALA A 92 -0.33 -4.47 -12.83
CA ALA A 92 -0.08 -3.05 -13.12
C ALA A 92 0.17 -2.27 -11.83
N GLY A 93 -0.53 -2.63 -10.74
CA GLY A 93 -0.35 -2.01 -9.44
C GLY A 93 1.04 -2.25 -8.86
N ILE A 94 1.54 -3.47 -8.97
CA ILE A 94 2.89 -3.82 -8.50
C ILE A 94 3.93 -3.00 -9.29
N GLU A 95 3.76 -2.88 -10.58
CA GLU A 95 4.67 -2.11 -11.42
C GLU A 95 4.69 -0.63 -11.04
N ALA A 96 3.49 -0.05 -10.82
CA ALA A 96 3.37 1.34 -10.39
C ALA A 96 4.00 1.55 -9.00
N ALA A 97 3.74 0.63 -8.07
CA ALA A 97 4.29 0.72 -6.71
C ALA A 97 5.81 0.62 -6.72
N ARG A 98 6.36 -0.29 -7.54
CA ARG A 98 7.81 -0.43 -7.67
C ARG A 98 8.45 0.86 -8.17
N ALA A 99 7.86 1.50 -9.17
CA ALA A 99 8.38 2.75 -9.71
C ALA A 99 8.36 3.85 -8.64
N ARG A 100 7.30 3.92 -7.84
CA ARG A 100 7.19 4.90 -6.75
C ARG A 100 8.18 4.62 -5.64
N MET A 101 8.37 3.35 -5.28
CA MET A 101 9.33 2.96 -4.26
C MET A 101 10.74 3.44 -4.60
N LYS A 102 11.13 3.36 -5.86
CA LYS A 102 12.43 3.83 -6.31
C LYS A 102 12.62 5.33 -6.08
N LYS A 103 11.54 6.10 -6.14
CA LYS A 103 11.61 7.55 -5.93
C LYS A 103 11.81 7.94 -4.46
N LEU A 104 11.69 7.00 -3.54
CA LEU A 104 11.92 7.24 -2.12
C LEU A 104 13.39 7.08 -1.72
N SER A 105 14.23 6.69 -2.63
CA SER A 105 15.65 6.47 -2.37
C SER A 105 16.43 7.77 -2.25
#